data_f4aa707cd42b8100bdeb2afe133f5376
#
_entry.id   f4aa707cd42b8100bdeb2afe133f5376
#
_cell.length_a   1.000
_cell.length_b   1.000
_cell.length_c   1.000
_cell.angle_alpha   90.00
_cell.angle_beta   90.00
_cell.angle_gamma   90.00
#
_symmetry.space_group_name_H-M   'P 1'
#
loop_
_entity.id
_entity.type
_entity.pdbx_description
1 polymer ?
#
loop_
_entity_poly.entity_id
_entity_poly.type
_entity_poly.pdbx_seq_one_letter_code
_entity_poly.pdbx_strand_id
1 'polypeptide(L)'
;LFSSGPKAKKHSDISSQSRRNAQTFTPTPSEWATLTIEPVAARSFRAEYVTEGKVAVDEDRSTPVFSPYAGRVTKLLAKPGETLKQGQPLFTIEAADTVQAQNDFIAAMTSQNKAKSALELSDIQFKRAKDLYEGHAIPLKDYQQAEAAQVQAQNDMRSSVAALEAARNKLRILGFTDEATKTFQEKGVIDREITIYSPISGTVVQRKIGPGQYVNSGASDPVFVVGDLSTVWLTAFVRESDAAAVCIGQDITVNVMALPGRPFSAKINYVAAAIDPATRRLQVRATIDNKDGLLKPEMFANVTIYSAGDRAAPAVPKHALIYEADKVRLWVAREDKSVELRQIKIGLINGNLVEVTSNLKPGEQIVTKGSLFIDRAASGS
;
A
#
# COMPACT_ATOMS: atom_id res chain seq x y z
N LEU A 1 -88.15 -48.63 16.28
CA LEU A 1 -87.98 -49.56 15.14
C LEU A 1 -86.78 -49.13 14.30
N PHE A 2 -85.74 -49.95 14.32
CA PHE A 2 -84.71 -50.21 13.31
C PHE A 2 -83.93 -49.03 12.73
N SER A 3 -82.67 -48.88 13.05
CA SER A 3 -81.47 -49.65 12.65
C SER A 3 -81.07 -49.41 11.20
N SER A 4 -79.92 -48.79 11.00
CA SER A 4 -78.77 -49.43 10.32
C SER A 4 -77.65 -48.37 10.12
N GLY A 5 -76.52 -48.68 10.64
CA GLY A 5 -75.29 -47.88 10.45
C GLY A 5 -74.60 -48.19 9.11
N PRO A 6 -73.63 -47.41 8.72
CA PRO A 6 -72.69 -47.79 7.68
C PRO A 6 -71.31 -48.09 8.25
N LYS A 7 -70.95 -49.35 8.21
CA LYS A 7 -69.55 -49.82 8.18
C LYS A 7 -69.01 -49.57 6.76
N ALA A 8 -68.17 -48.57 6.58
CA ALA A 8 -67.21 -48.50 5.46
C ALA A 8 -66.34 -47.22 5.45
N LYS A 9 -65.57 -46.91 6.58
CA LYS A 9 -64.63 -45.86 6.58
C LYS A 9 -63.32 -46.13 7.41
N LYS A 10 -63.13 -47.40 7.82
CA LYS A 10 -61.94 -47.73 8.69
C LYS A 10 -60.75 -48.33 7.96
N HIS A 11 -60.84 -48.65 6.64
CA HIS A 11 -59.73 -49.28 5.94
C HIS A 11 -58.84 -48.33 5.16
N SER A 12 -59.27 -47.08 4.83
CA SER A 12 -58.46 -46.10 4.15
C SER A 12 -57.53 -45.27 5.11
N ASP A 13 -57.98 -45.09 6.34
CA ASP A 13 -57.21 -44.30 7.33
C ASP A 13 -56.01 -45.05 7.94
N ILE A 14 -56.03 -46.39 8.02
CA ILE A 14 -54.91 -47.19 8.53
C ILE A 14 -53.77 -47.28 7.53
N SER A 15 -54.01 -47.23 6.22
CA SER A 15 -52.99 -47.24 5.20
C SER A 15 -52.26 -45.86 5.04
N SER A 16 -52.95 -44.81 5.41
CA SER A 16 -52.35 -43.47 5.38
C SER A 16 -51.51 -43.15 6.64
N GLN A 17 -51.91 -43.70 7.81
CA GLN A 17 -51.15 -43.53 9.05
C GLN A 17 -49.86 -44.35 9.12
N SER A 18 -49.79 -45.52 8.44
CA SER A 18 -48.56 -46.33 8.43
C SER A 18 -47.47 -45.74 7.52
N ARG A 19 -47.79 -44.78 6.67
CA ARG A 19 -46.84 -44.05 5.80
C ARG A 19 -46.18 -42.85 6.52
N ARG A 20 -46.61 -42.44 7.71
CA ARG A 20 -46.25 -41.23 8.38
C ARG A 20 -45.64 -41.53 9.75
N ASN A 21 -44.38 -41.88 9.82
CA ASN A 21 -43.58 -41.53 10.99
C ASN A 21 -43.04 -40.12 10.74
N ALA A 22 -43.05 -39.26 11.73
CA ALA A 22 -42.76 -37.82 11.63
C ALA A 22 -41.38 -37.44 10.98
N GLN A 23 -40.58 -38.43 10.61
CA GLN A 23 -39.28 -38.26 10.00
C GLN A 23 -39.02 -39.13 8.76
N THR A 24 -39.91 -40.10 8.44
CA THR A 24 -39.72 -41.02 7.31
C THR A 24 -40.97 -41.11 6.50
N PHE A 25 -40.86 -40.99 5.19
CA PHE A 25 -41.95 -41.10 4.23
C PHE A 25 -41.59 -42.18 3.18
N THR A 26 -42.56 -43.05 2.87
CA THR A 26 -42.40 -44.09 1.80
C THR A 26 -43.25 -43.68 0.58
N PRO A 27 -42.59 -43.13 -0.45
CA PRO A 27 -43.29 -42.77 -1.69
C PRO A 27 -43.90 -44.00 -2.40
N THR A 28 -44.97 -43.80 -3.11
CA THR A 28 -45.49 -44.81 -4.06
C THR A 28 -44.52 -44.98 -5.22
N PRO A 29 -44.55 -46.09 -5.97
CA PRO A 29 -43.69 -46.28 -7.15
C PRO A 29 -43.80 -45.16 -8.19
N SER A 30 -44.99 -44.55 -8.37
CA SER A 30 -45.21 -43.43 -9.24
C SER A 30 -44.56 -42.13 -8.71
N GLU A 31 -44.66 -41.88 -7.42
CA GLU A 31 -44.02 -40.74 -6.77
C GLU A 31 -42.49 -40.87 -6.79
N TRP A 32 -41.96 -42.08 -6.50
CA TRP A 32 -40.54 -42.36 -6.56
C TRP A 32 -39.93 -42.08 -7.93
N ALA A 33 -40.65 -42.42 -9.00
CA ALA A 33 -40.20 -42.20 -10.38
C ALA A 33 -40.07 -40.70 -10.76
N THR A 34 -40.74 -39.81 -10.03
CA THR A 34 -40.65 -38.35 -10.24
C THR A 34 -39.47 -37.68 -9.51
N LEU A 35 -38.81 -38.42 -8.62
CA LEU A 35 -37.69 -37.88 -7.82
C LEU A 35 -36.36 -37.97 -8.59
N THR A 36 -35.57 -36.98 -8.48
CA THR A 36 -34.16 -37.04 -8.87
C THR A 36 -33.33 -37.27 -7.61
N ILE A 37 -32.60 -38.37 -7.57
CA ILE A 37 -31.78 -38.78 -6.46
C ILE A 37 -30.34 -38.74 -6.91
N GLU A 38 -29.48 -38.04 -6.15
CA GLU A 38 -28.06 -37.86 -6.47
C GLU A 38 -27.20 -38.16 -5.23
N PRO A 39 -26.01 -38.75 -5.40
CA PRO A 39 -25.09 -38.97 -4.32
C PRO A 39 -24.47 -37.65 -3.85
N VAL A 40 -24.34 -37.48 -2.56
CA VAL A 40 -23.64 -36.34 -1.96
C VAL A 40 -22.17 -36.44 -2.27
N ALA A 41 -21.65 -35.51 -3.04
CA ALA A 41 -20.22 -35.44 -3.34
C ALA A 41 -19.48 -34.60 -2.28
N ALA A 42 -18.29 -35.02 -1.90
CA ALA A 42 -17.39 -34.15 -1.17
C ALA A 42 -16.83 -33.08 -2.15
N ARG A 43 -16.95 -31.83 -1.77
CA ARG A 43 -16.39 -30.70 -2.51
C ARG A 43 -15.54 -29.85 -1.59
N SER A 44 -14.56 -29.18 -2.18
CA SER A 44 -13.76 -28.19 -1.48
C SER A 44 -14.54 -26.92 -1.31
N PHE A 45 -14.65 -26.46 -0.07
CA PHE A 45 -15.22 -25.16 0.29
C PHE A 45 -14.12 -24.29 0.86
N ARG A 46 -14.04 -23.07 0.35
CA ARG A 46 -13.10 -22.05 0.77
C ARG A 46 -13.87 -20.80 1.18
N ALA A 47 -13.64 -20.31 2.37
CA ALA A 47 -14.29 -19.08 2.78
C ALA A 47 -13.73 -17.91 1.98
N GLU A 48 -14.62 -17.01 1.57
CA GLU A 48 -14.32 -15.82 0.80
C GLU A 48 -14.71 -14.58 1.62
N TYR A 49 -13.77 -13.67 1.79
CA TYR A 49 -13.99 -12.39 2.46
C TYR A 49 -13.90 -11.29 1.42
N VAL A 50 -15.03 -10.65 1.15
CA VAL A 50 -15.10 -9.56 0.17
C VAL A 50 -14.94 -8.24 0.89
N THR A 51 -13.99 -7.43 0.43
CA THR A 51 -13.71 -6.11 0.98
C THR A 51 -13.37 -5.11 -0.13
N GLU A 52 -13.36 -3.85 0.25
CA GLU A 52 -12.96 -2.76 -0.62
C GLU A 52 -11.47 -2.47 -0.45
N GLY A 53 -10.85 -2.02 -1.52
CA GLY A 53 -9.45 -1.60 -1.53
C GLY A 53 -9.19 -0.55 -2.59
N LYS A 54 -7.96 -0.06 -2.60
CA LYS A 54 -7.48 0.86 -3.62
C LYS A 54 -6.07 0.50 -4.07
N VAL A 55 -5.78 0.83 -5.30
CA VAL A 55 -4.42 0.78 -5.83
C VAL A 55 -3.63 1.94 -5.23
N ALA A 56 -2.46 1.66 -4.72
CA ALA A 56 -1.54 2.65 -4.17
C ALA A 56 -0.18 2.56 -4.88
N VAL A 57 0.60 3.62 -4.77
CA VAL A 57 1.99 3.58 -5.21
C VAL A 57 2.76 2.59 -4.34
N ASP A 58 3.67 1.85 -4.94
CA ASP A 58 4.65 1.04 -4.21
C ASP A 58 5.64 1.98 -3.53
N GLU A 59 5.49 2.19 -2.22
CA GLU A 59 6.31 3.13 -1.44
C GLU A 59 7.77 2.67 -1.36
N ASP A 60 8.06 1.37 -1.47
CA ASP A 60 9.42 0.85 -1.50
C ASP A 60 10.15 1.22 -2.81
N ARG A 61 9.40 1.60 -3.85
CA ARG A 61 9.89 1.97 -5.18
C ARG A 61 9.53 3.39 -5.58
N SER A 62 9.13 4.20 -4.63
CA SER A 62 8.78 5.61 -4.84
C SER A 62 9.46 6.51 -3.82
N THR A 63 9.73 7.74 -4.24
CA THR A 63 10.34 8.73 -3.37
C THR A 63 9.54 10.02 -3.42
N PRO A 64 9.02 10.47 -2.26
CA PRO A 64 8.48 11.81 -2.13
C PRO A 64 9.64 12.81 -2.16
N VAL A 65 9.55 13.80 -3.02
CA VAL A 65 10.54 14.88 -3.16
C VAL A 65 10.02 16.10 -2.43
N PHE A 66 10.80 16.54 -1.44
CA PHE A 66 10.56 17.78 -0.69
C PHE A 66 11.50 18.87 -1.21
N SER A 67 11.11 20.13 -1.05
CA SER A 67 12.04 21.21 -1.31
C SER A 67 13.02 21.35 -0.14
N PRO A 68 14.35 21.23 -0.36
CA PRO A 68 15.32 21.48 0.68
C PRO A 68 15.47 22.98 1.00
N TYR A 69 14.91 23.85 0.15
CA TYR A 69 15.01 25.29 0.25
C TYR A 69 13.66 25.95 0.42
N ALA A 70 13.63 27.03 1.17
CA ALA A 70 12.53 27.98 1.18
C ALA A 70 12.71 28.99 0.05
N GLY A 71 11.67 29.19 -0.77
CA GLY A 71 11.78 30.13 -1.88
C GLY A 71 10.62 30.04 -2.87
N ARG A 72 10.71 30.81 -3.94
CA ARG A 72 9.71 30.87 -5.01
C ARG A 72 10.09 29.94 -6.16
N VAL A 73 9.15 29.09 -6.56
CA VAL A 73 9.29 28.25 -7.77
C VAL A 73 9.29 29.15 -9.02
N THR A 74 10.36 29.13 -9.79
CA THR A 74 10.49 29.94 -11.01
C THR A 74 10.04 29.20 -12.26
N LYS A 75 10.45 27.93 -12.41
CA LYS A 75 10.12 27.09 -13.57
C LYS A 75 9.79 25.68 -13.14
N LEU A 76 8.87 25.07 -13.87
CA LEU A 76 8.56 23.63 -13.74
C LEU A 76 9.13 22.94 -14.98
N LEU A 77 10.01 21.97 -14.77
CA LEU A 77 10.74 21.28 -15.83
C LEU A 77 10.20 19.88 -16.09
N ALA A 78 9.53 19.27 -15.07
CA ALA A 78 8.88 17.97 -15.17
C ALA A 78 7.35 18.08 -15.04
N LYS A 79 6.63 17.21 -15.78
CA LYS A 79 5.16 17.16 -15.81
C LYS A 79 4.64 15.88 -15.15
N PRO A 80 3.45 15.90 -14.53
CA PRO A 80 2.79 14.66 -14.09
C PRO A 80 2.64 13.66 -15.26
N GLY A 81 2.94 12.39 -15.00
CA GLY A 81 2.93 11.32 -15.98
C GLY A 81 4.21 11.18 -16.82
N GLU A 82 5.16 12.10 -16.71
CA GLU A 82 6.44 12.04 -17.40
C GLU A 82 7.38 11.02 -16.73
N THR A 83 8.07 10.22 -17.54
CA THR A 83 9.09 9.29 -17.05
C THR A 83 10.45 9.98 -17.04
N LEU A 84 11.10 9.94 -15.90
CA LEU A 84 12.37 10.61 -15.62
C LEU A 84 13.48 9.60 -15.32
N LYS A 85 14.70 9.98 -15.62
CA LYS A 85 15.91 9.31 -15.12
C LYS A 85 16.37 9.98 -13.82
N GLN A 86 17.06 9.24 -12.99
CA GLN A 86 17.75 9.81 -11.83
C GLN A 86 18.65 10.98 -12.27
N GLY A 87 18.61 12.09 -11.55
CA GLY A 87 19.36 13.30 -11.86
C GLY A 87 18.73 14.18 -12.95
N GLN A 88 17.53 13.87 -13.47
CA GLN A 88 16.80 14.81 -14.33
C GLN A 88 16.17 15.95 -13.54
N PRO A 89 16.13 17.18 -14.11
CA PRO A 89 15.60 18.34 -13.43
C PRO A 89 14.09 18.28 -13.28
N LEU A 90 13.58 18.61 -12.09
CA LEU A 90 12.17 18.68 -11.74
C LEU A 90 11.61 20.09 -11.81
N PHE A 91 12.28 21.01 -11.14
CA PHE A 91 11.88 22.42 -11.09
C PHE A 91 13.06 23.31 -10.66
N THR A 92 12.94 24.63 -10.87
CA THR A 92 13.87 25.62 -10.37
C THR A 92 13.21 26.48 -9.30
N ILE A 93 14.02 26.89 -8.32
CA ILE A 93 13.59 27.69 -7.18
C ILE A 93 14.57 28.86 -6.97
N GLU A 94 14.03 30.04 -6.69
CA GLU A 94 14.80 31.18 -6.21
C GLU A 94 14.76 31.20 -4.68
N ALA A 95 15.92 30.88 -4.07
CA ALA A 95 16.04 30.73 -2.62
C ALA A 95 16.94 31.82 -2.02
N ALA A 96 16.42 32.61 -1.11
CA ALA A 96 17.16 33.70 -0.48
C ALA A 96 18.40 33.21 0.31
N ASP A 97 18.26 32.05 0.99
CA ASP A 97 19.34 31.48 1.81
C ASP A 97 20.58 31.11 0.98
N THR A 98 20.37 30.68 -0.25
CA THR A 98 21.47 30.32 -1.15
C THR A 98 22.17 31.55 -1.70
N VAL A 99 21.44 32.60 -2.01
CA VAL A 99 21.99 33.91 -2.40
C VAL A 99 22.84 34.47 -1.25
N GLN A 100 22.34 34.40 -0.02
CA GLN A 100 23.08 34.87 1.16
C GLN A 100 24.36 34.03 1.37
N ALA A 101 24.29 32.70 1.26
CA ALA A 101 25.47 31.86 1.41
C ALA A 101 26.54 32.12 0.32
N GLN A 102 26.14 32.44 -0.91
CA GLN A 102 27.04 32.85 -1.97
C GLN A 102 27.70 34.19 -1.67
N ASN A 103 26.97 35.18 -1.15
CA ASN A 103 27.48 36.44 -0.72
C ASN A 103 28.50 36.26 0.43
N ASP A 104 28.18 35.45 1.44
CA ASP A 104 29.07 35.15 2.58
C ASP A 104 30.37 34.51 2.08
N PHE A 105 30.31 33.61 1.10
CA PHE A 105 31.49 32.99 0.50
C PHE A 105 32.38 33.99 -0.25
N ILE A 106 31.77 34.88 -1.06
CA ILE A 106 32.52 35.95 -1.75
C ILE A 106 33.22 36.86 -0.75
N ALA A 107 32.54 37.27 0.33
CA ALA A 107 33.07 38.10 1.38
C ALA A 107 34.27 37.41 2.08
N ALA A 108 34.11 36.12 2.43
CA ALA A 108 35.17 35.34 3.03
C ALA A 108 36.39 35.15 2.11
N MET A 109 36.18 34.91 0.83
CA MET A 109 37.22 34.81 -0.19
C MET A 109 37.99 36.14 -0.33
N THR A 110 37.27 37.25 -0.40
CA THR A 110 37.86 38.59 -0.49
C THR A 110 38.70 38.90 0.77
N SER A 111 38.21 38.56 1.97
CA SER A 111 38.90 38.70 3.21
C SER A 111 40.19 37.86 3.24
N GLN A 112 40.14 36.61 2.77
CA GLN A 112 41.33 35.76 2.68
C GLN A 112 42.39 36.35 1.73
N ASN A 113 41.99 36.82 0.55
CA ASN A 113 42.93 37.46 -0.39
C ASN A 113 43.59 38.68 0.23
N LYS A 114 42.84 39.51 0.96
CA LYS A 114 43.39 40.67 1.70
C LYS A 114 44.34 40.24 2.78
N ALA A 115 44.02 39.24 3.58
CA ALA A 115 44.89 38.71 4.62
C ALA A 115 46.19 38.11 4.05
N LYS A 116 46.07 37.40 2.92
CA LYS A 116 47.24 36.86 2.20
C LYS A 116 48.21 37.95 1.77
N SER A 117 47.71 39.02 1.13
CA SER A 117 48.56 40.14 0.71
C SER A 117 49.17 40.87 1.90
N ALA A 118 48.43 41.01 3.02
CA ALA A 118 48.97 41.61 4.22
C ALA A 118 50.08 40.75 4.86
N LEU A 119 49.91 39.42 4.84
CA LEU A 119 50.95 38.50 5.32
C LEU A 119 52.21 38.57 4.46
N GLU A 120 52.10 38.54 3.14
CA GLU A 120 53.19 38.66 2.22
C GLU A 120 53.99 39.97 2.44
N LEU A 121 53.29 41.09 2.67
CA LEU A 121 53.92 42.35 2.97
C LEU A 121 54.64 42.32 4.35
N SER A 122 53.99 41.77 5.37
CA SER A 122 54.57 41.69 6.71
C SER A 122 55.80 40.75 6.75
N ASP A 123 55.81 39.67 5.98
CA ASP A 123 56.95 38.77 5.85
C ASP A 123 58.15 39.46 5.24
N ILE A 124 57.94 40.25 4.18
CA ILE A 124 59.01 41.07 3.56
C ILE A 124 59.58 42.11 4.56
N GLN A 125 58.68 42.79 5.31
CA GLN A 125 59.04 43.78 6.29
C GLN A 125 59.84 43.15 7.46
N PHE A 126 59.37 42.02 8.00
CA PHE A 126 60.05 41.29 9.06
C PHE A 126 61.39 40.79 8.60
N LYS A 127 61.57 40.22 7.45
CA LYS A 127 62.87 39.78 6.90
C LYS A 127 63.83 40.92 6.80
N ARG A 128 63.39 42.06 6.26
CA ARG A 128 64.25 43.29 6.20
C ARG A 128 64.64 43.78 7.58
N ALA A 129 63.65 43.82 8.52
CA ALA A 129 64.01 44.26 9.92
C ALA A 129 64.97 43.31 10.61
N LYS A 130 64.85 42.01 10.37
CA LYS A 130 65.77 41.00 10.88
C LYS A 130 67.20 41.20 10.34
N ASP A 131 67.40 41.36 9.05
CA ASP A 131 68.65 41.57 8.40
C ASP A 131 69.32 42.86 8.89
N LEU A 132 68.57 43.96 9.08
CA LEU A 132 69.06 45.23 9.62
C LEU A 132 69.41 45.15 11.11
N TYR A 133 68.65 44.39 11.90
CA TYR A 133 68.93 44.19 13.31
C TYR A 133 70.25 43.36 13.54
N GLU A 134 70.41 42.29 12.78
CA GLU A 134 71.63 41.47 12.77
C GLU A 134 72.83 42.29 12.35
N GLY A 135 72.67 43.23 11.43
CA GLY A 135 73.70 44.24 11.04
C GLY A 135 73.84 45.42 12.02
N HIS A 136 73.15 45.41 13.14
CA HIS A 136 73.16 46.51 14.15
C HIS A 136 72.70 47.87 13.61
N ALA A 137 71.85 47.87 12.56
CA ALA A 137 71.38 49.09 11.88
C ALA A 137 70.04 49.62 12.44
N ILE A 138 69.30 48.84 13.23
CA ILE A 138 68.05 49.23 13.88
C ILE A 138 67.96 48.78 15.33
N PRO A 139 67.15 49.49 16.15
CA PRO A 139 66.96 49.15 17.56
C PRO A 139 66.12 47.81 17.69
N LEU A 140 66.31 47.09 18.81
CA LEU A 140 65.54 45.87 19.15
C LEU A 140 64.03 46.11 19.12
N LYS A 141 63.58 47.30 19.52
CA LYS A 141 62.17 47.68 19.49
C LYS A 141 61.56 47.58 18.09
N ASP A 142 62.24 48.05 17.06
CA ASP A 142 61.77 48.07 15.71
C ASP A 142 61.73 46.66 15.13
N TYR A 143 62.70 45.81 15.45
CA TYR A 143 62.68 44.39 15.12
C TYR A 143 61.46 43.66 15.78
N GLN A 144 61.26 43.85 17.11
CA GLN A 144 60.13 43.24 17.82
C GLN A 144 58.78 43.74 17.31
N GLN A 145 58.70 45.00 16.87
CA GLN A 145 57.49 45.52 16.25
C GLN A 145 57.15 44.82 14.89
N ALA A 146 58.21 44.61 14.08
CA ALA A 146 58.05 43.89 12.81
C ALA A 146 57.67 42.40 13.03
N GLU A 147 58.26 41.74 14.05
CA GLU A 147 57.94 40.40 14.48
C GLU A 147 56.46 40.29 14.93
N ALA A 148 56.01 41.20 15.78
CA ALA A 148 54.61 41.24 16.26
C ALA A 148 53.64 41.47 15.12
N ALA A 149 53.99 42.34 14.15
CA ALA A 149 53.16 42.59 12.96
C ALA A 149 53.03 41.34 12.06
N GLN A 150 54.13 40.58 11.92
CA GLN A 150 54.12 39.32 11.17
C GLN A 150 53.23 38.27 11.86
N VAL A 151 53.39 38.07 13.16
CA VAL A 151 52.56 37.14 13.95
C VAL A 151 51.07 37.50 13.86
N GLN A 152 50.76 38.80 13.93
CA GLN A 152 49.37 39.26 13.76
C GLN A 152 48.84 38.92 12.35
N ALA A 153 49.61 39.22 11.30
CA ALA A 153 49.20 38.90 9.95
C ALA A 153 49.02 37.38 9.67
N GLN A 154 49.88 36.55 10.34
CA GLN A 154 49.71 35.08 10.28
C GLN A 154 48.43 34.62 10.97
N ASN A 155 48.06 35.21 12.11
CA ASN A 155 46.82 34.90 12.81
C ASN A 155 45.61 35.36 12.02
N ASP A 156 45.66 36.54 11.39
CA ASP A 156 44.59 37.05 10.50
C ASP A 156 44.40 36.14 9.29
N MET A 157 45.48 35.69 8.66
CA MET A 157 45.44 34.72 7.57
C MET A 157 44.81 33.39 8.01
N ARG A 158 45.20 32.84 9.17
CA ARG A 158 44.62 31.61 9.72
C ARG A 158 43.13 31.76 9.96
N SER A 159 42.71 32.89 10.54
CA SER A 159 41.31 33.21 10.80
C SER A 159 40.49 33.31 9.48
N SER A 160 41.06 33.98 8.47
CA SER A 160 40.39 34.13 7.17
C SER A 160 40.24 32.80 6.40
N VAL A 161 41.24 31.89 6.51
CA VAL A 161 41.15 30.52 5.97
C VAL A 161 40.00 29.76 6.62
N ALA A 162 39.92 29.82 7.97
CA ALA A 162 38.84 29.15 8.69
C ALA A 162 37.44 29.71 8.31
N ALA A 163 37.33 31.03 8.14
CA ALA A 163 36.08 31.67 7.71
C ALA A 163 35.67 31.24 6.28
N LEU A 164 36.63 31.13 5.36
CA LEU A 164 36.36 30.66 4.01
C LEU A 164 35.91 29.19 3.99
N GLU A 165 36.57 28.33 4.77
CA GLU A 165 36.14 26.92 4.88
C GLU A 165 34.74 26.80 5.51
N ALA A 166 34.39 27.62 6.49
CA ALA A 166 33.04 27.67 7.06
C ALA A 166 31.99 28.07 6.02
N ALA A 167 32.31 29.11 5.21
CA ALA A 167 31.42 29.54 4.12
C ALA A 167 31.27 28.46 3.01
N ARG A 168 32.40 27.77 2.69
CA ARG A 168 32.37 26.62 1.74
C ARG A 168 31.52 25.48 2.25
N ASN A 169 31.63 25.12 3.52
CA ASN A 169 30.82 24.08 4.15
C ASN A 169 29.32 24.46 4.15
N LYS A 170 28.99 25.73 4.36
CA LYS A 170 27.64 26.24 4.27
C LYS A 170 27.05 26.04 2.84
N LEU A 171 27.81 26.34 1.78
CA LEU A 171 27.41 26.07 0.41
C LEU A 171 27.21 24.56 0.14
N ARG A 172 28.11 23.71 0.69
CA ARG A 172 27.99 22.24 0.55
C ARG A 172 26.73 21.70 1.23
N ILE A 173 26.40 22.19 2.42
CA ILE A 173 25.14 21.84 3.13
C ILE A 173 23.93 22.25 2.30
N LEU A 174 24.00 23.37 1.58
CA LEU A 174 22.99 23.84 0.64
C LEU A 174 23.05 23.13 -0.73
N GLY A 175 23.78 22.01 -0.86
CA GLY A 175 23.78 21.14 -2.05
C GLY A 175 24.66 21.61 -3.21
N PHE A 176 25.49 22.63 -3.04
CA PHE A 176 26.49 23.00 -4.04
C PHE A 176 27.61 21.95 -4.10
N THR A 177 27.88 21.46 -5.29
CA THR A 177 29.03 20.57 -5.51
C THR A 177 30.34 21.35 -5.43
N ASP A 178 31.44 20.65 -5.17
CA ASP A 178 32.77 21.29 -5.13
C ASP A 178 33.11 21.93 -6.51
N GLU A 179 32.65 21.32 -7.61
CA GLU A 179 32.82 21.88 -8.98
C GLU A 179 32.00 23.15 -9.19
N ALA A 180 30.73 23.15 -8.74
CA ALA A 180 29.88 24.34 -8.81
C ALA A 180 30.46 25.48 -7.95
N THR A 181 30.98 25.17 -6.75
CA THR A 181 31.65 26.14 -5.87
C THR A 181 32.92 26.70 -6.50
N LYS A 182 33.73 25.87 -7.17
CA LYS A 182 34.93 26.30 -7.88
C LYS A 182 34.56 27.19 -9.09
N THR A 183 33.58 26.80 -9.89
CA THR A 183 33.08 27.61 -11.02
C THR A 183 32.54 28.96 -10.53
N PHE A 184 31.84 28.98 -9.41
CA PHE A 184 31.36 30.19 -8.75
C PHE A 184 32.52 31.06 -8.25
N GLN A 185 33.55 30.47 -7.67
CA GLN A 185 34.78 31.17 -7.24
C GLN A 185 35.50 31.85 -8.41
N GLU A 186 35.52 31.20 -9.58
CA GLU A 186 36.17 31.72 -10.79
C GLU A 186 35.39 32.85 -11.44
N LYS A 187 34.05 32.67 -11.56
CA LYS A 187 33.17 33.58 -12.29
C LYS A 187 32.61 34.73 -11.45
N GLY A 188 32.49 34.55 -10.15
CA GLY A 188 31.93 35.54 -9.21
C GLY A 188 30.45 35.88 -9.45
N VAL A 189 29.73 35.08 -10.25
CA VAL A 189 28.33 35.35 -10.62
C VAL A 189 27.42 34.59 -9.67
N ILE A 190 26.55 35.32 -8.98
CA ILE A 190 25.54 34.74 -8.08
C ILE A 190 24.44 34.11 -8.93
N ASP A 191 24.25 32.79 -8.78
CA ASP A 191 23.12 32.10 -9.35
C ASP A 191 21.93 32.18 -8.37
N ARG A 192 20.84 32.81 -8.79
CA ARG A 192 19.64 32.97 -8.00
C ARG A 192 18.72 31.76 -8.10
N GLU A 193 18.78 31.03 -9.21
CA GLU A 193 17.95 29.88 -9.49
C GLU A 193 18.70 28.59 -9.17
N ILE A 194 18.09 27.75 -8.35
CA ILE A 194 18.60 26.42 -8.04
C ILE A 194 17.69 25.40 -8.66
N THR A 195 18.27 24.43 -9.34
CA THR A 195 17.52 23.30 -9.92
C THR A 195 17.46 22.16 -8.93
N ILE A 196 16.23 21.66 -8.71
CA ILE A 196 15.98 20.44 -7.94
C ILE A 196 15.84 19.28 -8.92
N TYR A 197 16.56 18.20 -8.63
CA TYR A 197 16.66 17.03 -9.49
C TYR A 197 15.92 15.83 -8.91
N SER A 198 15.54 14.88 -9.78
CA SER A 198 14.92 13.64 -9.36
C SER A 198 15.92 12.73 -8.63
N PRO A 199 15.61 12.26 -7.42
CA PRO A 199 16.50 11.35 -6.66
C PRO A 199 16.52 9.94 -7.23
N ILE A 200 15.49 9.53 -7.97
CA ILE A 200 15.36 8.20 -8.58
C ILE A 200 14.88 8.29 -10.02
N SER A 201 15.06 7.21 -10.77
CA SER A 201 14.38 7.03 -12.06
C SER A 201 12.96 6.53 -11.82
N GLY A 202 11.98 7.05 -12.57
CA GLY A 202 10.57 6.66 -12.43
C GLY A 202 9.64 7.64 -13.10
N THR A 203 8.35 7.46 -12.89
CA THR A 203 7.30 8.35 -13.42
C THR A 203 6.90 9.38 -12.36
N VAL A 204 6.67 10.61 -12.77
CA VAL A 204 6.08 11.65 -11.90
C VAL A 204 4.64 11.28 -11.61
N VAL A 205 4.40 10.70 -10.44
CA VAL A 205 3.05 10.28 -10.00
C VAL A 205 2.20 11.48 -9.62
N GLN A 206 2.82 12.43 -8.90
CA GLN A 206 2.14 13.61 -8.40
C GLN A 206 3.05 14.82 -8.39
N ARG A 207 2.46 15.99 -8.66
CA ARG A 207 3.06 17.31 -8.48
C ARG A 207 2.10 18.21 -7.72
N LYS A 208 2.56 18.77 -6.60
CA LYS A 208 1.74 19.66 -5.74
C LYS A 208 2.18 21.11 -5.77
N ILE A 209 3.04 21.49 -6.71
CA ILE A 209 3.52 22.88 -6.84
C ILE A 209 3.21 23.46 -8.21
N GLY A 210 3.06 24.79 -8.23
CA GLY A 210 2.85 25.61 -9.42
C GLY A 210 3.95 26.66 -9.63
N PRO A 211 4.05 27.26 -10.85
CA PRO A 211 4.96 28.37 -11.09
C PRO A 211 4.60 29.56 -10.21
N GLY A 212 5.61 30.25 -9.66
CA GLY A 212 5.42 31.41 -8.79
C GLY A 212 5.01 31.09 -7.36
N GLN A 213 4.70 29.83 -7.04
CA GLN A 213 4.34 29.42 -5.69
C GLN A 213 5.56 29.47 -4.75
N TYR A 214 5.34 29.95 -3.54
CA TYR A 214 6.36 29.88 -2.48
C TYR A 214 6.29 28.53 -1.78
N VAL A 215 7.44 27.87 -1.63
CA VAL A 215 7.59 26.62 -0.88
C VAL A 215 8.51 26.83 0.31
N ASN A 216 8.25 26.10 1.39
CA ASN A 216 9.07 26.14 2.61
C ASN A 216 9.94 24.89 2.71
N SER A 217 11.16 25.07 3.21
CA SER A 217 11.99 23.94 3.65
C SER A 217 11.34 23.28 4.87
N GLY A 218 11.25 21.93 4.86
CA GLY A 218 10.61 21.19 5.95
C GLY A 218 9.08 21.18 5.94
N ALA A 219 8.45 21.53 4.81
CA ALA A 219 7.01 21.31 4.62
C ALA A 219 6.68 19.82 4.78
N SER A 220 5.53 19.51 5.38
CA SER A 220 5.05 18.12 5.58
C SER A 220 4.63 17.45 4.29
N ASP A 221 4.22 18.22 3.29
CA ASP A 221 3.75 17.74 2.00
C ASP A 221 4.88 17.70 0.96
N PRO A 222 5.06 16.57 0.24
CA PRO A 222 6.03 16.50 -0.84
C PRO A 222 5.58 17.38 -2.02
N VAL A 223 6.52 18.04 -2.67
CA VAL A 223 6.28 18.87 -3.86
C VAL A 223 6.13 18.02 -5.13
N PHE A 224 6.81 16.87 -5.20
CA PHE A 224 6.68 15.84 -6.20
C PHE A 224 6.67 14.46 -5.56
N VAL A 225 6.06 13.50 -6.24
CA VAL A 225 6.23 12.07 -5.96
C VAL A 225 6.69 11.41 -7.24
N VAL A 226 7.86 10.79 -7.22
CA VAL A 226 8.43 10.03 -8.34
C VAL A 226 8.48 8.57 -7.95
N GLY A 227 7.97 7.67 -8.79
CA GLY A 227 7.93 6.24 -8.49
C GLY A 227 7.98 5.36 -9.73
N ASP A 228 8.47 4.15 -9.53
CA ASP A 228 8.39 3.10 -10.53
C ASP A 228 7.02 2.43 -10.41
N LEU A 229 6.19 2.62 -11.44
CA LEU A 229 4.84 2.09 -11.51
C LEU A 229 4.77 0.70 -12.17
N SER A 230 5.90 0.02 -12.42
CA SER A 230 5.90 -1.36 -12.93
C SER A 230 5.31 -2.37 -11.95
N THR A 231 5.29 -2.03 -10.67
CA THR A 231 4.54 -2.67 -9.61
C THR A 231 3.72 -1.64 -8.86
N VAL A 232 2.56 -2.05 -8.36
CA VAL A 232 1.69 -1.22 -7.52
C VAL A 232 1.26 -2.00 -6.30
N TRP A 233 0.94 -1.33 -5.24
CA TRP A 233 0.30 -1.93 -4.10
C TRP A 233 -1.21 -1.89 -4.24
N LEU A 234 -1.84 -2.97 -3.84
CA LEU A 234 -3.22 -2.98 -3.45
C LEU A 234 -3.30 -2.84 -1.95
N THR A 235 -3.96 -1.82 -1.46
CA THR A 235 -4.31 -1.65 -0.06
C THR A 235 -5.79 -1.97 0.11
N ALA A 236 -6.12 -2.99 0.90
CA ALA A 236 -7.49 -3.38 1.20
C ALA A 236 -7.80 -3.21 2.70
N PHE A 237 -9.08 -3.01 3.01
CA PHE A 237 -9.55 -2.62 4.35
C PHE A 237 -10.55 -3.65 4.88
N VAL A 238 -10.05 -4.67 5.56
CA VAL A 238 -10.80 -5.80 6.08
C VAL A 238 -11.59 -5.39 7.33
N ARG A 239 -12.83 -5.86 7.44
CA ARG A 239 -13.67 -5.60 8.62
C ARG A 239 -13.09 -6.29 9.87
N GLU A 240 -13.31 -5.70 11.04
CA GLU A 240 -12.85 -6.25 12.31
C GLU A 240 -13.35 -7.69 12.55
N SER A 241 -14.60 -7.99 12.13
CA SER A 241 -15.18 -9.34 12.23
C SER A 241 -14.39 -10.41 11.48
N ASP A 242 -13.73 -10.03 10.39
CA ASP A 242 -13.04 -10.93 9.46
C ASP A 242 -11.51 -10.91 9.69
N ALA A 243 -11.04 -9.99 10.53
CA ALA A 243 -9.62 -9.72 10.76
C ALA A 243 -8.82 -10.96 11.23
N ALA A 244 -9.43 -11.76 12.11
CA ALA A 244 -8.80 -12.98 12.64
C ALA A 244 -8.57 -14.09 11.59
N ALA A 245 -9.29 -14.02 10.47
CA ALA A 245 -9.20 -15.01 9.39
C ALA A 245 -8.22 -14.62 8.27
N VAL A 246 -7.63 -13.41 8.35
CA VAL A 246 -6.75 -12.87 7.32
C VAL A 246 -5.29 -12.98 7.74
N CYS A 247 -4.48 -13.62 6.90
CA CYS A 247 -3.07 -13.87 7.14
C CYS A 247 -2.21 -13.58 5.90
N ILE A 248 -0.93 -13.33 6.13
CA ILE A 248 0.08 -13.22 5.05
C ILE A 248 0.13 -14.52 4.26
N GLY A 249 0.27 -14.42 2.93
CA GLY A 249 0.37 -15.54 1.99
C GLY A 249 -0.96 -16.00 1.40
N GLN A 250 -2.09 -15.51 1.91
CA GLN A 250 -3.40 -15.83 1.32
C GLN A 250 -3.53 -15.27 -0.09
N ASP A 251 -4.19 -16.06 -0.96
CA ASP A 251 -4.52 -15.64 -2.32
C ASP A 251 -5.65 -14.61 -2.28
N ILE A 252 -5.54 -13.63 -3.15
CA ILE A 252 -6.58 -12.63 -3.36
C ILE A 252 -6.90 -12.48 -4.85
N THR A 253 -8.15 -12.17 -5.13
CA THR A 253 -8.58 -11.71 -6.46
C THR A 253 -9.02 -10.27 -6.36
N VAL A 254 -8.47 -9.44 -7.23
CA VAL A 254 -8.67 -7.99 -7.26
C VAL A 254 -9.42 -7.62 -8.52
N ASN A 255 -10.61 -7.07 -8.37
CA ASN A 255 -11.43 -6.56 -9.46
C ASN A 255 -11.44 -5.03 -9.41
N VAL A 256 -10.63 -4.41 -10.26
CA VAL A 256 -10.54 -2.95 -10.36
C VAL A 256 -11.75 -2.43 -11.10
N MET A 257 -12.47 -1.47 -10.52
CA MET A 257 -13.74 -0.95 -11.09
C MET A 257 -13.56 -0.32 -12.47
N ALA A 258 -12.39 0.29 -12.72
CA ALA A 258 -12.06 0.89 -14.01
C ALA A 258 -11.69 -0.13 -15.11
N LEU A 259 -11.50 -1.42 -14.76
CA LEU A 259 -11.08 -2.49 -15.66
C LEU A 259 -12.04 -3.71 -15.54
N PRO A 260 -13.31 -3.56 -15.91
CA PRO A 260 -14.29 -4.63 -15.77
C PRO A 260 -13.89 -5.85 -16.60
N GLY A 261 -14.08 -7.05 -16.03
CA GLY A 261 -13.77 -8.31 -16.70
C GLY A 261 -12.29 -8.72 -16.69
N ARG A 262 -11.43 -7.95 -16.03
CA ARG A 262 -10.00 -8.27 -15.87
C ARG A 262 -9.64 -8.42 -14.39
N PRO A 263 -9.76 -9.60 -13.80
CA PRO A 263 -9.32 -9.86 -12.45
C PRO A 263 -7.79 -9.93 -12.39
N PHE A 264 -7.22 -9.39 -11.32
CA PHE A 264 -5.81 -9.53 -10.99
C PHE A 264 -5.68 -10.48 -9.79
N SER A 265 -4.73 -11.40 -9.87
CA SER A 265 -4.42 -12.32 -8.78
C SER A 265 -3.16 -11.86 -8.07
N ALA A 266 -3.18 -11.87 -6.74
CA ALA A 266 -2.03 -11.53 -5.93
C ALA A 266 -2.06 -12.31 -4.61
N LYS A 267 -1.04 -12.12 -3.77
CA LYS A 267 -0.97 -12.68 -2.42
C LYS A 267 -0.80 -11.56 -1.41
N ILE A 268 -1.46 -11.70 -0.27
CA ILE A 268 -1.25 -10.79 0.85
C ILE A 268 0.20 -10.90 1.31
N ASN A 269 0.93 -9.79 1.30
CA ASN A 269 2.31 -9.70 1.76
C ASN A 269 2.46 -8.88 3.05
N TYR A 270 1.42 -8.16 3.46
CA TYR A 270 1.42 -7.39 4.69
C TYR A 270 0.02 -7.37 5.32
N VAL A 271 -0.01 -7.52 6.63
CA VAL A 271 -1.20 -7.35 7.48
C VAL A 271 -0.82 -6.39 8.59
N ALA A 272 -1.59 -5.33 8.78
CA ALA A 272 -1.33 -4.35 9.83
C ALA A 272 -1.38 -4.98 11.22
N ALA A 273 -0.51 -4.54 12.12
CA ALA A 273 -0.46 -5.02 13.50
C ALA A 273 -1.62 -4.48 14.36
N ALA A 274 -2.32 -3.43 13.90
CA ALA A 274 -3.40 -2.78 14.61
C ALA A 274 -4.57 -2.45 13.68
N ILE A 275 -5.77 -2.47 14.23
CA ILE A 275 -6.99 -2.00 13.58
C ILE A 275 -7.01 -0.47 13.66
N ASP A 276 -7.33 0.18 12.57
CA ASP A 276 -7.53 1.63 12.53
C ASP A 276 -8.72 2.02 13.44
N PRO A 277 -8.51 2.88 14.45
CA PRO A 277 -9.55 3.18 15.43
C PRO A 277 -10.71 4.03 14.87
N ALA A 278 -10.47 4.78 13.78
CA ALA A 278 -11.47 5.62 13.16
C ALA A 278 -12.40 4.84 12.23
N THR A 279 -11.84 3.90 11.47
CA THR A 279 -12.58 3.13 10.46
C THR A 279 -12.99 1.74 10.94
N ARG A 280 -12.42 1.23 12.04
CA ARG A 280 -12.58 -0.13 12.55
C ARG A 280 -12.23 -1.19 11.49
N ARG A 281 -11.19 -0.92 10.70
CA ARG A 281 -10.73 -1.82 9.63
C ARG A 281 -9.27 -2.19 9.83
N LEU A 282 -8.94 -3.42 9.46
CA LEU A 282 -7.58 -3.92 9.39
C LEU A 282 -7.05 -3.69 7.97
N GLN A 283 -5.96 -2.96 7.87
CA GLN A 283 -5.29 -2.73 6.59
C GLN A 283 -4.48 -3.96 6.20
N VAL A 284 -4.66 -4.41 4.97
CA VAL A 284 -3.85 -5.47 4.35
C VAL A 284 -3.31 -4.98 3.01
N ARG A 285 -2.18 -5.51 2.59
CA ARG A 285 -1.52 -5.09 1.37
C ARG A 285 -1.09 -6.30 0.54
N ALA A 286 -1.14 -6.12 -0.77
CA ALA A 286 -0.58 -7.06 -1.74
C ALA A 286 0.13 -6.28 -2.84
N THR A 287 1.17 -6.85 -3.43
CA THR A 287 1.86 -6.28 -4.58
C THR A 287 1.29 -6.90 -5.86
N ILE A 288 1.02 -6.05 -6.85
CA ILE A 288 0.49 -6.44 -8.16
C ILE A 288 1.45 -5.97 -9.24
N ASP A 289 1.79 -6.85 -10.17
CA ASP A 289 2.54 -6.51 -11.38
C ASP A 289 1.72 -5.58 -12.28
N ASN A 290 2.33 -4.49 -12.74
CA ASN A 290 1.68 -3.47 -13.56
C ASN A 290 2.56 -3.07 -14.77
N LYS A 291 3.16 -4.07 -15.43
CA LYS A 291 4.07 -3.84 -16.58
C LYS A 291 3.39 -3.17 -17.77
N ASP A 292 2.09 -3.37 -17.90
CA ASP A 292 1.26 -2.74 -18.94
C ASP A 292 0.77 -1.32 -18.56
N GLY A 293 1.05 -0.85 -17.34
CA GLY A 293 0.71 0.50 -16.86
C GLY A 293 -0.80 0.78 -16.75
N LEU A 294 -1.64 -0.26 -16.74
CA LEU A 294 -3.10 -0.12 -16.67
C LEU A 294 -3.59 0.25 -15.27
N LEU A 295 -2.94 -0.25 -14.25
CA LEU A 295 -3.26 0.08 -12.87
C LEU A 295 -2.65 1.43 -12.51
N LYS A 296 -3.53 2.37 -12.16
CA LYS A 296 -3.11 3.70 -11.72
C LYS A 296 -3.39 3.85 -10.23
N PRO A 297 -2.49 4.51 -9.49
CA PRO A 297 -2.74 4.86 -8.10
C PRO A 297 -4.10 5.55 -7.92
N GLU A 298 -4.73 5.32 -6.77
CA GLU A 298 -6.07 5.78 -6.37
C GLU A 298 -7.25 5.12 -7.11
N MET A 299 -7.03 4.14 -8.01
CA MET A 299 -8.12 3.31 -8.53
C MET A 299 -8.73 2.44 -7.45
N PHE A 300 -10.06 2.42 -7.35
CA PHE A 300 -10.80 1.56 -6.44
C PHE A 300 -10.95 0.13 -6.97
N ALA A 301 -10.92 -0.82 -6.05
CA ALA A 301 -11.05 -2.23 -6.36
C ALA A 301 -11.90 -2.97 -5.31
N ASN A 302 -12.64 -3.98 -5.77
CA ASN A 302 -13.21 -5.01 -4.91
C ASN A 302 -12.19 -6.15 -4.76
N VAL A 303 -11.94 -6.55 -3.54
CA VAL A 303 -10.95 -7.56 -3.18
C VAL A 303 -11.62 -8.75 -2.55
N THR A 304 -11.45 -9.91 -3.15
CA THR A 304 -11.87 -11.19 -2.57
C THR A 304 -10.64 -11.87 -1.98
N ILE A 305 -10.64 -12.07 -0.68
CA ILE A 305 -9.59 -12.76 0.08
C ILE A 305 -10.06 -14.19 0.33
N TYR A 306 -9.23 -15.16 0.00
CA TYR A 306 -9.55 -16.58 0.19
C TYR A 306 -8.91 -17.11 1.47
N SER A 307 -9.68 -17.87 2.26
CA SER A 307 -9.14 -18.49 3.49
C SER A 307 -7.96 -19.40 3.20
N ALA A 308 -7.09 -19.55 4.18
CA ALA A 308 -5.95 -20.46 4.11
C ALA A 308 -6.42 -21.90 4.35
N GLY A 309 -6.78 -22.59 3.31
CA GLY A 309 -7.11 -24.01 3.36
C GLY A 309 -8.49 -24.33 2.78
N ASP A 310 -8.48 -25.35 1.98
CA ASP A 310 -9.65 -25.96 1.41
C ASP A 310 -10.21 -26.97 2.40
N ARG A 311 -11.48 -26.87 2.73
CA ARG A 311 -12.17 -27.85 3.55
C ARG A 311 -13.03 -28.72 2.69
N ALA A 312 -12.68 -30.00 2.57
CA ALA A 312 -13.55 -30.97 1.92
C ALA A 312 -14.75 -31.27 2.80
N ALA A 313 -15.93 -30.97 2.32
CA ALA A 313 -17.20 -31.19 3.05
C ALA A 313 -18.30 -31.70 2.11
N PRO A 314 -19.32 -32.36 2.65
CA PRO A 314 -20.50 -32.75 1.87
C PRO A 314 -21.13 -31.52 1.21
N ALA A 315 -21.34 -31.57 -0.09
CA ALA A 315 -21.90 -30.51 -0.90
C ALA A 315 -23.31 -30.87 -1.37
N VAL A 316 -24.25 -29.97 -1.15
CA VAL A 316 -25.65 -30.16 -1.51
C VAL A 316 -26.11 -28.97 -2.37
N PRO A 317 -26.84 -29.22 -3.47
CA PRO A 317 -27.44 -28.12 -4.25
C PRO A 317 -28.43 -27.31 -3.43
N LYS A 318 -28.44 -25.98 -3.56
CA LYS A 318 -29.40 -25.09 -2.86
C LYS A 318 -30.83 -25.50 -2.98
N HIS A 319 -31.23 -25.98 -4.18
CA HIS A 319 -32.61 -26.37 -4.47
C HIS A 319 -33.04 -27.67 -3.80
N ALA A 320 -32.11 -28.46 -3.24
CA ALA A 320 -32.42 -29.66 -2.46
C ALA A 320 -32.75 -29.33 -1.00
N LEU A 321 -32.51 -28.12 -0.57
CA LEU A 321 -32.69 -27.68 0.83
C LEU A 321 -34.11 -27.15 1.06
N ILE A 322 -34.67 -27.51 2.19
CA ILE A 322 -35.95 -27.04 2.69
C ILE A 322 -35.68 -26.14 3.90
N TYR A 323 -36.11 -24.91 3.82
CA TYR A 323 -35.95 -23.91 4.89
C TYR A 323 -37.26 -23.75 5.65
N GLU A 324 -37.25 -24.05 6.94
CA GLU A 324 -38.37 -23.82 7.85
C GLU A 324 -37.91 -23.01 9.05
N ALA A 325 -38.33 -21.78 9.10
CA ALA A 325 -37.90 -20.82 10.13
C ALA A 325 -36.35 -20.81 10.30
N ASP A 326 -35.86 -21.31 11.40
CA ASP A 326 -34.44 -21.41 11.76
C ASP A 326 -33.78 -22.75 11.42
N LYS A 327 -34.55 -23.70 10.82
CA LYS A 327 -34.10 -25.06 10.54
C LYS A 327 -33.92 -25.28 9.05
N VAL A 328 -32.83 -25.95 8.70
CA VAL A 328 -32.58 -26.41 7.33
C VAL A 328 -32.66 -27.91 7.31
N ARG A 329 -33.46 -28.44 6.40
CA ARG A 329 -33.70 -29.87 6.25
C ARG A 329 -33.50 -30.29 4.79
N LEU A 330 -33.30 -31.59 4.58
CA LEU A 330 -33.28 -32.22 3.28
C LEU A 330 -33.79 -33.65 3.36
N TRP A 331 -34.24 -34.19 2.22
CA TRP A 331 -34.66 -35.56 2.10
C TRP A 331 -33.47 -36.45 1.72
N VAL A 332 -33.18 -37.45 2.56
CA VAL A 332 -32.18 -38.51 2.31
C VAL A 332 -32.90 -39.76 1.88
N ALA A 333 -32.53 -40.30 0.70
CA ALA A 333 -33.08 -41.54 0.17
C ALA A 333 -32.34 -42.74 0.80
N ARG A 334 -33.11 -43.75 1.20
CA ARG A 334 -32.63 -45.01 1.76
C ARG A 334 -32.72 -46.14 0.73
N GLU A 335 -32.02 -47.22 0.96
CA GLU A 335 -31.99 -48.42 0.10
C GLU A 335 -33.35 -49.10 -0.03
N ASP A 336 -34.22 -49.02 1.01
CA ASP A 336 -35.58 -49.55 1.05
C ASP A 336 -36.61 -48.70 0.26
N LYS A 337 -36.13 -47.72 -0.53
CA LYS A 337 -36.96 -46.74 -1.26
C LYS A 337 -37.83 -45.88 -0.34
N SER A 338 -37.45 -45.72 0.91
CA SER A 338 -37.99 -44.67 1.78
C SER A 338 -37.13 -43.43 1.74
N VAL A 339 -37.71 -42.29 2.12
CA VAL A 339 -36.98 -41.01 2.26
C VAL A 339 -37.09 -40.52 3.69
N GLU A 340 -35.98 -40.09 4.24
CA GLU A 340 -35.88 -39.56 5.59
C GLU A 340 -35.67 -38.03 5.53
N LEU A 341 -36.56 -37.29 6.22
CA LEU A 341 -36.38 -35.85 6.39
C LEU A 341 -35.37 -35.60 7.51
N ARG A 342 -34.20 -35.15 7.14
CA ARG A 342 -33.09 -34.97 8.07
C ARG A 342 -32.79 -33.49 8.27
N GLN A 343 -32.70 -33.07 9.52
CA GLN A 343 -32.23 -31.73 9.85
C GLN A 343 -30.70 -31.69 9.77
N ILE A 344 -30.18 -30.70 9.07
CA ILE A 344 -28.75 -30.49 8.86
C ILE A 344 -28.33 -29.09 9.35
N LYS A 345 -27.01 -28.92 9.53
CA LYS A 345 -26.42 -27.59 9.65
C LYS A 345 -25.66 -27.28 8.37
N ILE A 346 -25.90 -26.09 7.85
CA ILE A 346 -25.20 -25.60 6.66
C ILE A 346 -24.02 -24.72 7.07
N GLY A 347 -23.01 -24.64 6.19
CA GLY A 347 -21.84 -23.81 6.31
C GLY A 347 -21.70 -22.85 5.14
N LEU A 348 -20.57 -22.90 4.46
CA LEU A 348 -20.24 -22.03 3.36
C LEU A 348 -21.12 -22.31 2.13
N ILE A 349 -21.35 -21.27 1.35
CA ILE A 349 -22.07 -21.34 0.08
C ILE A 349 -21.09 -21.01 -1.04
N ASN A 350 -20.97 -21.92 -2.00
CA ASN A 350 -20.15 -21.69 -3.19
C ASN A 350 -21.00 -21.88 -4.44
N GLY A 351 -21.36 -20.77 -5.10
CA GLY A 351 -22.25 -20.77 -6.26
C GLY A 351 -23.62 -21.39 -5.93
N ASN A 352 -23.93 -22.53 -6.55
CA ASN A 352 -25.17 -23.29 -6.33
C ASN A 352 -25.05 -24.40 -5.29
N LEU A 353 -23.87 -24.63 -4.72
CA LEU A 353 -23.60 -25.65 -3.72
C LEU A 353 -23.51 -25.05 -2.32
N VAL A 354 -24.00 -25.81 -1.34
CA VAL A 354 -23.98 -25.45 0.08
C VAL A 354 -23.22 -26.52 0.84
N GLU A 355 -22.27 -26.09 1.67
CA GLU A 355 -21.57 -26.96 2.59
C GLU A 355 -22.53 -27.47 3.67
N VAL A 356 -22.48 -28.77 3.96
CA VAL A 356 -23.17 -29.36 5.10
C VAL A 356 -22.15 -29.72 6.17
N THR A 357 -22.31 -29.12 7.34
CA THR A 357 -21.36 -29.29 8.46
C THR A 357 -21.76 -30.38 9.46
N SER A 358 -23.01 -30.83 9.43
CA SER A 358 -23.47 -31.90 10.32
C SER A 358 -24.60 -32.73 9.74
N ASN A 359 -24.73 -34.00 10.20
CA ASN A 359 -25.81 -34.93 9.92
C ASN A 359 -25.92 -35.39 8.45
N LEU A 360 -24.87 -35.25 7.66
CA LEU A 360 -24.82 -35.78 6.28
C LEU A 360 -23.37 -36.22 5.97
N LYS A 361 -23.25 -37.36 5.29
CA LYS A 361 -21.94 -37.90 4.87
C LYS A 361 -21.81 -37.92 3.35
N PRO A 362 -20.60 -37.79 2.81
CA PRO A 362 -20.37 -38.05 1.40
C PRO A 362 -20.80 -39.49 1.03
N GLY A 363 -21.44 -39.65 -0.13
CA GLY A 363 -21.94 -40.92 -0.62
C GLY A 363 -23.41 -41.21 -0.27
N GLU A 364 -23.99 -40.51 0.71
CA GLU A 364 -25.44 -40.63 0.97
C GLU A 364 -26.27 -40.12 -0.22
N GLN A 365 -27.41 -40.75 -0.50
CA GLN A 365 -28.29 -40.37 -1.58
C GLN A 365 -29.26 -39.32 -1.09
N ILE A 366 -29.38 -38.20 -1.84
CA ILE A 366 -30.32 -37.11 -1.50
C ILE A 366 -31.27 -36.83 -2.63
N VAL A 367 -32.47 -36.37 -2.29
CA VAL A 367 -33.45 -35.93 -3.26
C VAL A 367 -33.13 -34.50 -3.69
N THR A 368 -32.72 -34.34 -4.95
CA THR A 368 -32.41 -33.04 -5.53
C THR A 368 -33.55 -32.37 -6.25
N LYS A 369 -34.50 -33.17 -6.84
CA LYS A 369 -35.74 -32.66 -7.40
C LYS A 369 -36.93 -33.42 -6.82
N GLY A 370 -38.08 -32.74 -6.66
CA GLY A 370 -39.26 -33.29 -6.09
C GLY A 370 -39.36 -33.19 -4.56
N SER A 371 -38.37 -32.61 -3.88
CA SER A 371 -38.33 -32.46 -2.43
C SER A 371 -39.56 -31.75 -1.85
N LEU A 372 -40.00 -30.67 -2.47
CA LEU A 372 -41.22 -29.92 -2.08
C LEU A 372 -42.49 -30.71 -2.29
N PHE A 373 -42.54 -31.57 -3.32
CA PHE A 373 -43.69 -32.44 -3.55
C PHE A 373 -43.83 -33.49 -2.44
N ILE A 374 -42.70 -34.12 -2.08
CA ILE A 374 -42.68 -35.09 -0.96
C ILE A 374 -43.02 -34.37 0.35
N ASP A 375 -42.51 -33.19 0.56
CA ASP A 375 -42.75 -32.44 1.80
C ASP A 375 -44.26 -32.14 1.98
N ARG A 376 -44.95 -31.74 0.93
CA ARG A 376 -46.40 -31.58 0.92
C ARG A 376 -47.14 -32.91 1.12
N ALA A 377 -46.73 -33.97 0.43
CA ALA A 377 -47.34 -35.30 0.56
C ALA A 377 -47.11 -35.88 1.99
N ALA A 378 -45.99 -35.65 2.58
CA ALA A 378 -45.64 -36.03 3.93
C ALA A 378 -46.36 -35.18 5.00
N SER A 379 -46.56 -33.88 4.78
CA SER A 379 -47.25 -32.95 5.68
C SER A 379 -48.79 -33.09 5.63
N GLY A 380 -49.33 -33.67 4.62
CA GLY A 380 -50.79 -33.95 4.53
C GLY A 380 -51.65 -32.75 4.24
N SER A 381 -51.11 -31.71 3.62
CA SER A 381 -51.85 -30.53 3.11
C SER A 381 -51.95 -30.56 1.61
#